data_ff281983c5cfdcf0706f2f50b15b4b6f
#
_entry.id   ff281983c5cfdcf0706f2f50b15b4b6f
#
_cell.length_a   1.000
_cell.length_b   1.000
_cell.length_c   1.000
_cell.angle_alpha   90.00
_cell.angle_beta   90.00
_cell.angle_gamma   90.00
#
_symmetry.space_group_name_H-M   'P 1'
#
loop_
_entity.id
_entity.type
_entity.pdbx_description
1 polymer ?
#
loop_
_entity_poly.entity_id
_entity_poly.type
_entity_poly.pdbx_seq_one_letter_code
_entity_poly.pdbx_strand_id
1 'polypeptide(L)'
;VSMDKQYHILINKDKKKNIYLSVENIKEHMKYEIHINEISPFWLKNMKYFQHDFDNFYHILDLAFVDNSKEIKWSIKNETEKSLLLNIIYNPGLEIFGFNITMEIPREEDKTEQLIKKVKKLENEITYILSRLDKKDIQ
;
A
#
# COMPACT_ATOMS: atom_id res chain seq x y z
N VAL A 1 -1.70 24.34 9.95
CA VAL A 1 -1.01 23.72 8.81
C VAL A 1 -1.80 22.52 8.34
N SER A 2 -2.24 22.59 7.12
CA SER A 2 -2.94 21.46 6.51
C SER A 2 -1.98 20.31 6.29
N MET A 3 -2.25 19.16 6.88
CA MET A 3 -1.47 17.95 6.62
C MET A 3 -1.53 17.56 5.14
N ASP A 4 -2.57 17.97 4.45
CA ASP A 4 -2.77 17.70 3.03
C ASP A 4 -1.65 18.24 2.14
N LYS A 5 -1.01 19.34 2.55
CA LYS A 5 0.08 19.94 1.78
C LYS A 5 1.41 19.21 1.94
N GLN A 6 1.56 18.39 2.98
CA GLN A 6 2.77 17.63 3.23
C GLN A 6 2.75 16.28 2.52
N TYR A 7 1.57 15.77 2.20
CA TYR A 7 1.39 14.45 1.63
C TYR A 7 0.73 14.51 0.27
N HIS A 8 1.23 13.71 -0.64
CA HIS A 8 0.62 13.53 -1.95
C HIS A 8 0.10 12.10 -2.04
N ILE A 9 -1.20 11.94 -2.25
CA ILE A 9 -1.84 10.65 -2.30
C ILE A 9 -2.30 10.36 -3.71
N LEU A 10 -1.89 9.22 -4.24
CA LEU A 10 -2.32 8.73 -5.53
C LEU A 10 -3.07 7.42 -5.35
N ILE A 11 -4.20 7.29 -6.02
CA ILE A 11 -4.97 6.06 -6.01
C ILE A 11 -5.27 5.64 -7.44
N ASN A 12 -5.15 4.36 -7.71
CA ASN A 12 -5.39 3.80 -9.04
C ASN A 12 -5.95 2.39 -8.91
N LYS A 13 -6.73 1.98 -9.89
CA LYS A 13 -7.28 0.64 -9.97
C LYS A 13 -7.00 0.07 -11.36
N ASP A 14 -6.47 -1.15 -11.44
CA ASP A 14 -6.23 -1.80 -12.71
C ASP A 14 -7.46 -2.60 -13.19
N LYS A 15 -7.34 -3.22 -14.36
CA LYS A 15 -8.43 -4.00 -14.97
C LYS A 15 -8.78 -5.25 -14.18
N LYS A 16 -7.87 -5.74 -13.34
CA LYS A 16 -8.05 -6.94 -12.52
C LYS A 16 -8.58 -6.60 -11.12
N LYS A 17 -9.04 -5.38 -10.91
CA LYS A 17 -9.54 -4.86 -9.62
C LYS A 17 -8.48 -4.80 -8.52
N ASN A 18 -7.21 -4.64 -8.86
CA ASN A 18 -6.18 -4.33 -7.88
C ASN A 18 -6.15 -2.82 -7.64
N ILE A 19 -6.20 -2.42 -6.37
CA ILE A 19 -6.09 -1.02 -5.98
C ILE A 19 -4.65 -0.74 -5.59
N TYR A 20 -4.09 0.33 -6.15
CA TYR A 20 -2.75 0.81 -5.85
C TYR A 20 -2.88 2.15 -5.14
N LEU A 21 -2.46 2.21 -3.91
CA LEU A 21 -2.50 3.42 -3.10
C LEU A 21 -1.08 3.81 -2.74
N SER A 22 -0.72 5.05 -3.09
CA SER A 22 0.62 5.59 -2.85
C SER A 22 0.48 6.86 -2.04
N VAL A 23 1.27 6.97 -0.96
CA VAL A 23 1.33 8.16 -0.13
C VAL A 23 2.77 8.64 -0.09
N GLU A 24 3.02 9.84 -0.55
CA GLU A 24 4.34 10.44 -0.53
C GLU A 24 4.40 11.59 0.47
N ASN A 25 5.34 11.50 1.40
CA ASN A 25 5.67 12.64 2.25
C ASN A 25 6.64 13.53 1.49
N ILE A 26 6.13 14.63 0.97
CA ILE A 26 6.89 15.52 0.09
C ILE A 26 8.08 16.15 0.82
N LYS A 27 7.89 16.51 2.07
CA LYS A 27 8.92 17.17 2.88
C LYS A 27 10.08 16.24 3.19
N GLU A 28 9.80 15.01 3.54
CA GLU A 28 10.81 14.02 3.96
C GLU A 28 11.27 13.12 2.82
N HIS A 29 10.68 13.26 1.64
CA HIS A 29 10.97 12.42 0.47
C HIS A 29 10.80 10.92 0.74
N MET A 30 9.78 10.57 1.52
CA MET A 30 9.46 9.18 1.86
C MET A 30 8.18 8.76 1.16
N LYS A 31 8.20 7.57 0.55
CA LYS A 31 7.06 7.07 -0.18
C LYS A 31 6.59 5.74 0.40
N TYR A 32 5.28 5.63 0.55
CA TYR A 32 4.61 4.44 1.07
C TYR A 32 3.63 3.95 0.01
N GLU A 33 3.56 2.65 -0.20
CA GLU A 33 2.70 2.08 -1.22
C GLU A 33 2.09 0.77 -0.75
N ILE A 34 0.80 0.58 -1.05
CA ILE A 34 0.09 -0.65 -0.75
C ILE A 34 -0.75 -1.07 -1.96
N HIS A 35 -0.79 -2.38 -2.21
CA HIS A 35 -1.65 -2.97 -3.22
C HIS A 35 -2.74 -3.76 -2.49
N ILE A 36 -4.00 -3.49 -2.83
CA ILE A 36 -5.14 -4.12 -2.18
C ILE A 36 -6.00 -4.79 -3.24
N ASN A 37 -6.34 -6.05 -3.03
CA ASN A 37 -7.27 -6.79 -3.88
C ASN A 37 -8.28 -7.54 -2.98
N GLU A 38 -9.16 -8.31 -3.61
CA GLU A 38 -10.25 -8.99 -2.89
C GLU A 38 -9.77 -10.06 -1.92
N ILE A 39 -8.51 -10.50 -1.99
CA ILE A 39 -7.92 -11.47 -1.06
C ILE A 39 -6.99 -10.83 -0.04
N SER A 40 -6.78 -9.52 -0.10
CA SER A 40 -5.89 -8.83 0.84
C SER A 40 -6.44 -8.86 2.26
N PRO A 41 -5.59 -9.08 3.27
CA PRO A 41 -6.06 -9.14 4.67
C PRO A 41 -6.80 -7.89 5.12
N PHE A 42 -6.35 -6.72 4.68
CA PHE A 42 -7.02 -5.46 5.01
C PHE A 42 -8.45 -5.44 4.48
N TRP A 43 -8.66 -5.86 3.23
CA TRP A 43 -9.99 -5.93 2.64
C TRP A 43 -10.88 -6.92 3.38
N LEU A 44 -10.39 -8.13 3.61
CA LEU A 44 -11.17 -9.17 4.28
C LEU A 44 -11.60 -8.76 5.70
N LYS A 45 -10.73 -8.02 6.39
CA LYS A 45 -11.04 -7.54 7.74
C LYS A 45 -12.07 -6.42 7.75
N ASN A 46 -12.07 -5.56 6.73
CA ASN A 46 -12.86 -4.33 6.71
C ASN A 46 -14.01 -4.32 5.70
N MET A 47 -14.19 -5.39 4.92
CA MET A 47 -15.18 -5.42 3.85
C MET A 47 -16.60 -5.18 4.32
N LYS A 48 -16.91 -5.48 5.58
CA LYS A 48 -18.24 -5.23 6.16
C LYS A 48 -18.64 -3.75 6.13
N TYR A 49 -17.67 -2.84 6.21
CA TYR A 49 -17.95 -1.40 6.16
C TYR A 49 -18.28 -0.91 4.76
N PHE A 50 -18.04 -1.73 3.75
CA PHE A 50 -18.25 -1.40 2.35
C PHE A 50 -19.29 -2.31 1.70
N GLN A 51 -20.18 -2.90 2.52
CA GLN A 51 -21.24 -3.81 2.07
C GLN A 51 -20.71 -5.01 1.29
N HIS A 52 -19.50 -5.46 1.63
CA HIS A 52 -18.81 -6.56 0.95
C HIS A 52 -18.58 -6.30 -0.55
N ASP A 53 -18.60 -5.04 -0.96
CA ASP A 53 -18.44 -4.64 -2.35
C ASP A 53 -17.10 -3.91 -2.54
N PHE A 54 -16.17 -4.57 -3.22
CA PHE A 54 -14.83 -4.03 -3.44
C PHE A 54 -14.85 -2.76 -4.31
N ASP A 55 -15.76 -2.68 -5.26
CA ASP A 55 -15.91 -1.48 -6.09
C ASP A 55 -16.39 -0.29 -5.25
N ASN A 56 -17.25 -0.54 -4.27
CA ASN A 56 -17.70 0.49 -3.34
C ASN A 56 -16.51 0.97 -2.47
N PHE A 57 -15.65 0.08 -2.05
CA PHE A 57 -14.43 0.42 -1.32
C PHE A 57 -13.56 1.38 -2.15
N TYR A 58 -13.31 1.04 -3.41
CA TYR A 58 -12.54 1.92 -4.30
C TYR A 58 -13.21 3.28 -4.46
N HIS A 59 -14.53 3.28 -4.66
CA HIS A 59 -15.30 4.51 -4.82
C HIS A 59 -15.16 5.44 -3.60
N ILE A 60 -15.20 4.87 -2.40
CA ILE A 60 -15.05 5.65 -1.16
C ILE A 60 -13.64 6.22 -1.03
N LEU A 61 -12.62 5.43 -1.37
CA LEU A 61 -11.25 5.94 -1.39
C LEU A 61 -11.07 7.08 -2.39
N ASP A 62 -11.68 6.94 -3.55
CA ASP A 62 -11.64 7.97 -4.59
C ASP A 62 -12.30 9.27 -4.10
N LEU A 63 -13.44 9.17 -3.43
CA LEU A 63 -14.10 10.33 -2.82
C LEU A 63 -13.23 10.99 -1.76
N ALA A 64 -12.50 10.21 -0.98
CA ALA A 64 -11.65 10.74 0.08
C ALA A 64 -10.44 11.49 -0.47
N PHE A 65 -9.76 10.91 -1.47
CA PHE A 65 -8.44 11.39 -1.90
C PHE A 65 -8.46 12.25 -3.15
N VAL A 66 -9.40 12.03 -4.03
CA VAL A 66 -9.51 12.77 -5.30
C VAL A 66 -10.53 13.90 -5.19
N ASP A 67 -11.74 13.58 -4.74
CA ASP A 67 -12.84 14.55 -4.71
C ASP A 67 -12.91 15.39 -3.42
N ASN A 68 -12.12 15.05 -2.41
CA ASN A 68 -12.10 15.74 -1.11
C ASN A 68 -13.51 15.92 -0.52
N SER A 69 -14.29 14.85 -0.52
CA SER A 69 -15.66 14.88 0.00
C SER A 69 -15.69 15.29 1.47
N LYS A 70 -16.69 16.12 1.83
CA LYS A 70 -16.86 16.56 3.21
C LYS A 70 -17.27 15.43 4.15
N GLU A 71 -17.84 14.36 3.63
CA GLU A 71 -18.30 13.23 4.42
C GLU A 71 -17.18 12.26 4.78
N ILE A 72 -16.08 12.30 4.05
CA ILE A 72 -14.95 11.41 4.26
C ILE A 72 -13.73 12.24 4.59
N LYS A 73 -13.12 11.96 5.74
CA LYS A 73 -11.91 12.64 6.19
C LYS A 73 -10.78 11.62 6.32
N TRP A 74 -9.60 12.04 5.94
CA TRP A 74 -8.41 11.22 6.14
C TRP A 74 -7.34 12.00 6.89
N SER A 75 -6.52 11.27 7.61
CA SER A 75 -5.39 11.85 8.34
C SER A 75 -4.29 10.82 8.49
N ILE A 76 -3.09 11.31 8.72
CA ILE A 76 -1.95 10.44 9.03
C ILE A 76 -1.83 10.37 10.53
N LYS A 77 -2.04 9.18 11.10
CA LYS A 77 -1.95 8.98 12.55
C LYS A 77 -0.53 8.78 13.04
N ASN A 78 0.28 8.11 12.24
CA ASN A 78 1.67 7.87 12.59
C ASN A 78 2.47 7.62 11.32
N GLU A 79 3.72 8.02 11.35
CA GLU A 79 4.63 7.79 10.24
C GLU A 79 5.99 7.39 10.80
N THR A 80 6.50 6.25 10.35
CA THR A 80 7.83 5.75 10.72
C THR A 80 8.64 5.49 9.47
N GLU A 81 9.89 5.10 9.63
CA GLU A 81 10.72 4.70 8.51
C GLU A 81 10.23 3.43 7.81
N LYS A 82 9.40 2.64 8.49
CA LYS A 82 8.95 1.34 7.97
C LYS A 82 7.55 1.38 7.39
N SER A 83 6.67 2.22 7.94
CA SER A 83 5.28 2.26 7.53
C SER A 83 4.61 3.56 7.95
N LEU A 84 3.42 3.77 7.40
CA LEU A 84 2.58 4.93 7.69
C LEU A 84 1.19 4.44 8.04
N LEU A 85 0.59 5.01 9.08
CA LEU A 85 -0.79 4.70 9.46
C LEU A 85 -1.72 5.78 8.92
N LEU A 86 -2.54 5.41 7.95
CA LEU A 86 -3.55 6.27 7.34
C LEU A 86 -4.90 5.98 7.97
N ASN A 87 -5.53 6.99 8.53
CA ASN A 87 -6.86 6.87 9.11
C ASN A 87 -7.89 7.47 8.17
N ILE A 88 -8.99 6.75 7.96
CA ILE A 88 -10.09 7.20 7.11
C ILE A 88 -11.37 7.12 7.93
N ILE A 89 -12.05 8.26 8.04
CA ILE A 89 -13.30 8.38 8.78
C ILE A 89 -14.40 8.77 7.80
N TYR A 90 -15.42 7.94 7.70
CA TYR A 90 -16.61 8.21 6.91
C TYR A 90 -17.77 8.50 7.83
N ASN A 91 -18.36 9.69 7.67
CA ASN A 91 -19.49 10.12 8.48
C ASN A 91 -20.57 10.67 7.54
N PRO A 92 -21.44 9.80 6.99
CA PRO A 92 -22.41 10.21 5.95
C PRO A 92 -23.65 10.91 6.49
N GLY A 93 -23.84 10.99 7.83
CA GLY A 93 -25.03 11.62 8.44
C GLY A 93 -25.89 10.65 9.25
N LEU A 94 -27.11 11.08 9.56
CA LEU A 94 -27.91 10.51 10.65
C LEU A 94 -28.39 9.07 10.52
N GLU A 95 -28.56 8.53 9.33
CA GLU A 95 -29.18 7.22 9.16
C GLU A 95 -28.28 6.15 8.55
N ILE A 96 -27.08 6.51 8.11
CA ILE A 96 -26.15 5.59 7.47
C ILE A 96 -24.96 5.37 8.40
N PHE A 97 -24.60 4.13 8.61
CA PHE A 97 -23.46 3.79 9.46
C PHE A 97 -22.16 4.24 8.80
N GLY A 98 -21.44 5.08 9.50
CA GLY A 98 -20.10 5.47 9.12
C GLY A 98 -19.07 4.43 9.57
N PHE A 99 -17.81 4.73 9.32
CA PHE A 99 -16.72 3.88 9.79
C PHE A 99 -15.49 4.71 10.12
N ASN A 100 -14.62 4.11 10.90
CA ASN A 100 -13.32 4.67 11.25
C ASN A 100 -12.32 3.53 11.10
N ILE A 101 -11.52 3.57 10.04
CA ILE A 101 -10.57 2.51 9.75
C ILE A 101 -9.16 3.08 9.68
N THR A 102 -8.19 2.25 10.02
CA THR A 102 -6.78 2.60 9.92
C THR A 102 -6.07 1.59 9.04
N MET A 103 -5.36 2.09 8.05
CA MET A 103 -4.63 1.28 7.09
C MET A 103 -3.14 1.48 7.31
N GLU A 104 -2.40 0.39 7.49
CA GLU A 104 -0.96 0.43 7.56
C GLU A 104 -0.39 0.29 6.15
N ILE A 105 0.36 1.30 5.71
CA ILE A 105 0.94 1.33 4.38
C ILE A 105 2.46 1.19 4.54
N PRO A 106 3.06 0.10 4.02
CA PRO A 106 4.49 -0.10 4.15
C PRO A 106 5.26 0.89 3.29
N ARG A 107 6.48 1.19 3.73
CA ARG A 107 7.36 2.03 2.95
C ARG A 107 7.76 1.31 1.67
N GLU A 108 7.75 2.04 0.55
CA GLU A 108 8.25 1.52 -0.70
C GLU A 108 9.75 1.28 -0.57
N GLU A 109 10.20 0.06 -0.86
CA GLU A 109 11.62 -0.25 -0.85
C GLU A 109 12.29 0.46 -2.02
N ASP A 110 13.50 0.99 -1.77
CA ASP A 110 14.32 1.56 -2.82
C ASP A 110 14.57 0.50 -3.89
N LYS A 111 14.30 0.85 -5.15
CA LYS A 111 14.51 -0.06 -6.29
C LYS A 111 15.95 -0.56 -6.36
N THR A 112 16.90 0.28 -5.98
CA THR A 112 18.31 -0.08 -5.93
C THR A 112 18.55 -1.19 -4.92
N GLU A 113 17.97 -1.09 -3.72
CA GLU A 113 18.08 -2.13 -2.70
C GLU A 113 17.46 -3.45 -3.17
N GLN A 114 16.31 -3.37 -3.84
CA GLN A 114 15.66 -4.56 -4.40
C GLN A 114 16.53 -5.24 -5.45
N LEU A 115 17.17 -4.46 -6.32
CA LEU A 115 18.07 -4.99 -7.33
C LEU A 115 19.31 -5.65 -6.70
N ILE A 116 19.88 -5.03 -5.67
CA ILE A 116 21.02 -5.59 -4.95
C ILE A 116 20.65 -6.94 -4.32
N LYS A 117 19.49 -7.03 -3.70
CA LYS A 117 18.99 -8.30 -3.12
C LYS A 117 18.84 -9.38 -4.19
N LYS A 118 18.29 -9.03 -5.35
CA LYS A 118 18.12 -9.98 -6.46
C LYS A 118 19.46 -10.45 -7.02
N VAL A 119 20.40 -9.52 -7.20
CA VAL A 119 21.73 -9.85 -7.71
C VAL A 119 22.46 -10.80 -6.76
N LYS A 120 22.42 -10.51 -5.45
CA LYS A 120 23.05 -11.39 -4.45
C LYS A 120 22.47 -12.79 -4.47
N LYS A 121 21.15 -12.90 -4.62
CA LYS A 121 20.49 -14.19 -4.70
C LYS A 121 20.94 -14.97 -5.93
N LEU A 122 21.02 -14.32 -7.09
CA LEU A 122 21.48 -14.94 -8.33
C LEU A 122 22.95 -15.35 -8.25
N GLU A 123 23.81 -14.53 -7.67
CA GLU A 123 25.21 -14.86 -7.46
C GLU A 123 25.37 -16.11 -6.60
N ASN A 124 24.59 -16.24 -5.54
CA ASN A 124 24.62 -17.42 -4.68
C ASN A 124 24.16 -18.67 -5.42
N GLU A 125 23.13 -18.56 -6.27
CA GLU A 125 22.64 -19.66 -7.08
C GLU A 125 23.69 -20.12 -8.12
N ILE A 126 24.36 -19.17 -8.76
CA ILE A 126 25.42 -19.45 -9.72
C ILE A 126 26.61 -20.15 -9.03
N THR A 127 27.04 -19.65 -7.88
CA THR A 127 28.11 -20.26 -7.12
C THR A 127 27.79 -21.70 -6.74
N TYR A 128 26.55 -21.95 -6.32
CA TYR A 128 26.10 -23.29 -5.98
C TYR A 128 26.16 -24.24 -7.20
N ILE A 129 25.68 -23.78 -8.35
CA ILE A 129 25.67 -24.57 -9.58
C ILE A 129 27.11 -24.87 -10.02
N LEU A 130 28.00 -23.89 -10.02
CA LEU A 130 29.40 -24.08 -10.38
C LEU A 130 30.12 -25.08 -9.47
N SER A 131 29.82 -24.97 -8.17
CA SER A 131 30.36 -25.93 -7.20
C SER A 131 29.97 -27.38 -7.49
N ARG A 132 28.74 -27.59 -7.94
CA ARG A 132 28.25 -28.92 -8.31
C ARG A 132 28.87 -29.41 -9.61
N LEU A 133 29.06 -28.52 -10.59
CA LEU A 133 29.72 -28.88 -11.86
C LEU A 133 31.17 -29.28 -11.65
N ASP A 134 31.91 -28.53 -10.83
CA ASP A 134 33.31 -28.87 -10.52
C ASP A 134 33.44 -30.24 -9.90
N LYS A 135 32.51 -30.61 -9.01
CA LYS A 135 32.48 -31.93 -8.42
C LYS A 135 32.22 -33.04 -9.43
N LYS A 136 31.46 -32.77 -10.45
CA LYS A 136 31.21 -33.74 -11.53
C LYS A 136 32.40 -33.89 -12.44
N ASP A 137 33.12 -32.82 -12.70
CA ASP A 137 34.28 -32.84 -13.59
C ASP A 137 35.48 -33.56 -12.98
N ILE A 138 35.56 -33.65 -11.66
CA ILE A 138 36.61 -34.35 -10.94
C ILE A 138 36.40 -35.86 -10.93
N GLN A 139 35.19 -36.30 -11.22
CA GLN A 139 34.87 -37.72 -11.32
C GLN A 139 35.14 -38.25 -12.75
#